data_8bc2b6b14479d5e31a25461ee645773f
#
_entry.id   8bc2b6b14479d5e31a25461ee645773f
#
_cell.length_a   1.000
_cell.length_b   1.000
_cell.length_c   1.000
_cell.angle_alpha   90.00
_cell.angle_beta   90.00
_cell.angle_gamma   90.00
#
_symmetry.space_group_name_H-M   'P 1'
#
loop_
_entity.id
_entity.type
_entity.pdbx_description
1 polymer ?
#
loop_
_entity_poly.entity_id
_entity_poly.type
_entity_poly.pdbx_seq_one_letter_code
_entity_poly.pdbx_strand_id
1 'polypeptide(L)'
;MGRLPGKFSGPIQCKDYLLSKERSLMFREEIKVLDCTIRDGGLINDYQFSRDFVNAVYRSICESGVDIMEFGKKLAVSQEYTREKYGIWNFCDDDDIKRVIDSHESEYRPKVAVMFDVGRVDLSTLIPCDQSPVDMIRTACYVPDIDKGIDLVKRTKDLGYQTTINIMAVSAAIESDLIEALEQVNEIPEADFLYLVDSFGAFYSEQVTYYLDLYRKHAPGKELGFHAHNNQQLGFSNTQQAIIDGVNLLDATINGIGRGAGNCNLELLLNFLKNPKFDVRPVYKVIQDEFXXXXXXXXXXXXXXXXXXXXXXXXXXXVR
;
A
#
# COMPACT_ATOMS: atom_id res chain seq x y z
N MET A 1 18.44 37.47 -38.73
CA MET A 1 18.24 36.05 -39.08
C MET A 1 19.32 35.24 -38.38
N GLY A 2 19.02 34.73 -37.18
CA GLY A 2 19.95 33.90 -36.42
C GLY A 2 19.84 32.44 -36.84
N ARG A 3 20.95 31.81 -37.13
CA ARG A 3 20.99 30.38 -37.42
C ARG A 3 20.72 29.56 -36.16
N LEU A 4 19.79 28.65 -36.27
CA LEU A 4 19.57 27.63 -35.23
C LEU A 4 20.79 26.71 -35.11
N PRO A 5 21.22 26.33 -33.94
CA PRO A 5 22.39 25.46 -33.77
C PRO A 5 22.10 24.03 -34.27
N GLY A 6 23.16 23.43 -34.76
CA GLY A 6 23.27 22.26 -35.60
C GLY A 6 22.43 21.02 -35.31
N LYS A 7 22.30 20.27 -36.39
CA LYS A 7 21.61 18.98 -36.49
C LYS A 7 22.13 17.97 -35.44
N PHE A 8 21.22 17.38 -34.67
CA PHE A 8 21.53 16.15 -33.96
C PHE A 8 21.87 15.06 -34.98
N SER A 9 23.12 14.73 -35.13
CA SER A 9 23.57 13.70 -36.06
C SER A 9 23.84 12.39 -35.27
N GLY A 10 23.02 11.43 -35.48
CA GLY A 10 23.22 10.04 -35.06
C GLY A 10 22.04 9.50 -34.22
N PRO A 11 21.71 8.23 -34.37
CA PRO A 11 20.72 7.60 -33.52
C PRO A 11 21.28 7.56 -32.09
N ILE A 12 20.56 8.18 -31.16
CA ILE A 12 20.82 8.00 -29.73
C ILE A 12 20.67 6.49 -29.47
N GLN A 13 21.77 5.81 -29.24
CA GLN A 13 21.70 4.41 -28.85
C GLN A 13 21.13 4.37 -27.42
N CYS A 14 19.85 4.05 -27.34
CA CYS A 14 19.14 3.87 -26.08
C CYS A 14 19.86 2.91 -25.12
N LYS A 15 20.71 2.03 -25.65
CA LYS A 15 21.46 1.06 -24.83
C LYS A 15 22.46 1.70 -23.87
N ASP A 16 23.08 2.79 -24.26
CA ASP A 16 24.12 3.41 -23.39
C ASP A 16 23.54 4.27 -22.26
N TYR A 17 22.28 4.72 -22.44
CA TYR A 17 21.57 5.50 -21.42
C TYR A 17 21.00 4.62 -20.29
N LEU A 18 20.78 3.34 -20.60
CA LEU A 18 20.14 2.39 -19.67
C LEU A 18 21.16 1.57 -18.86
N LEU A 19 22.45 1.67 -19.15
CA LEU A 19 23.45 0.72 -18.63
C LEU A 19 24.37 1.24 -17.53
N SER A 20 24.27 2.48 -17.08
CA SER A 20 24.99 2.86 -15.87
C SER A 20 24.10 2.57 -14.66
N LYS A 21 24.35 1.46 -14.00
CA LYS A 21 23.66 1.05 -12.75
C LYS A 21 23.63 2.16 -11.69
N GLU A 22 24.51 3.16 -11.81
CA GLU A 22 24.65 4.24 -10.83
C GLU A 22 23.72 5.44 -11.03
N ARG A 23 22.87 5.43 -12.11
CA ARG A 23 22.08 6.63 -12.46
C ARG A 23 20.61 6.37 -12.81
N SER A 24 20.12 5.15 -12.64
CA SER A 24 18.71 4.88 -12.96
C SER A 24 17.84 4.99 -11.70
N LEU A 25 17.05 6.05 -11.61
CA LEU A 25 16.03 6.20 -10.56
C LEU A 25 15.00 5.05 -10.61
N MET A 26 14.88 4.40 -11.78
CA MET A 26 13.96 3.28 -11.99
C MET A 26 14.51 1.94 -11.49
N PHE A 27 15.78 1.87 -11.12
CA PHE A 27 16.38 0.65 -10.59
C PHE A 27 17.25 0.97 -9.37
N ARG A 28 16.75 0.59 -8.22
CA ARG A 28 17.53 0.45 -6.99
C ARG A 28 17.21 -0.93 -6.41
N GLU A 29 18.26 -1.70 -6.13
CA GLU A 29 18.12 -3.07 -5.63
C GLU A 29 17.35 -3.15 -4.31
N GLU A 30 17.46 -2.09 -3.51
CA GLU A 30 16.84 -1.97 -2.19
C GLU A 30 15.32 -1.78 -2.26
N ILE A 31 14.78 -1.34 -3.42
CA ILE A 31 13.32 -1.10 -3.53
C ILE A 31 12.56 -2.39 -3.32
N LYS A 32 11.61 -2.33 -2.41
CA LYS A 32 10.64 -3.38 -2.11
C LYS A 32 9.24 -2.86 -2.39
N VAL A 33 8.41 -3.72 -2.96
CA VAL A 33 7.01 -3.41 -3.23
C VAL A 33 6.14 -4.23 -2.30
N LEU A 34 5.15 -3.55 -1.70
CA LEU A 34 4.14 -4.18 -0.86
C LEU A 34 2.79 -4.07 -1.57
N ASP A 35 2.17 -5.23 -1.82
CA ASP A 35 0.79 -5.27 -2.29
C ASP A 35 -0.16 -5.17 -1.09
N CYS A 36 -1.09 -4.21 -1.13
CA CYS A 36 -2.14 -4.10 -0.12
C CYS A 36 -3.55 -4.20 -0.74
N THR A 37 -3.67 -4.97 -1.84
CA THR A 37 -4.92 -5.16 -2.57
C THR A 37 -6.06 -5.63 -1.67
N ILE A 38 -5.81 -6.63 -0.82
CA ILE A 38 -6.85 -7.18 0.06
C ILE A 38 -7.09 -6.23 1.24
N ARG A 39 -6.01 -5.68 1.82
CA ARG A 39 -6.15 -4.82 3.00
C ARG A 39 -6.87 -3.51 2.68
N ASP A 40 -6.42 -2.76 1.66
CA ASP A 40 -7.01 -1.47 1.34
C ASP A 40 -8.27 -1.61 0.46
N GLY A 41 -8.24 -2.56 -0.48
CA GLY A 41 -9.43 -2.88 -1.27
C GLY A 41 -10.60 -3.37 -0.41
N GLY A 42 -10.32 -4.02 0.72
CA GLY A 42 -11.35 -4.44 1.66
C GLY A 42 -12.21 -3.31 2.21
N LEU A 43 -11.68 -2.08 2.20
CA LEU A 43 -12.44 -0.91 2.65
C LEU A 43 -13.60 -0.53 1.71
N ILE A 44 -13.65 -1.09 0.48
CA ILE A 44 -14.75 -0.80 -0.45
C ILE A 44 -15.87 -1.85 -0.41
N ASN A 45 -15.62 -3.02 0.20
CA ASN A 45 -16.61 -4.12 0.20
C ASN A 45 -16.72 -4.81 1.57
N ASP A 46 -16.34 -4.11 2.64
CA ASP A 46 -16.32 -4.64 4.01
C ASP A 46 -15.52 -5.95 4.12
N TYR A 47 -14.41 -6.04 3.36
CA TYR A 47 -13.51 -7.21 3.33
C TYR A 47 -14.19 -8.51 2.88
N GLN A 48 -15.30 -8.39 2.14
CA GLN A 48 -16.07 -9.52 1.61
C GLN A 48 -15.46 -9.99 0.28
N PHE A 49 -14.22 -10.50 0.34
CA PHE A 49 -13.59 -11.13 -0.81
C PHE A 49 -13.78 -12.65 -0.75
N SER A 50 -14.10 -13.26 -1.88
CA SER A 50 -14.14 -14.72 -1.97
C SER A 50 -12.73 -15.30 -1.79
N ARG A 51 -12.65 -16.52 -1.29
CA ARG A 51 -11.36 -17.20 -1.16
C ARG A 51 -10.67 -17.34 -2.52
N ASP A 52 -11.42 -17.64 -3.57
CA ASP A 52 -10.85 -17.82 -4.91
C ASP A 52 -10.21 -16.52 -5.41
N PHE A 53 -10.85 -15.37 -5.16
CA PHE A 53 -10.26 -14.06 -5.49
C PHE A 53 -8.93 -13.85 -4.75
N VAL A 54 -8.92 -14.10 -3.42
CA VAL A 54 -7.71 -13.89 -2.62
C VAL A 54 -6.60 -14.88 -3.04
N ASN A 55 -6.96 -16.13 -3.37
CA ASN A 55 -6.01 -17.12 -3.91
C ASN A 55 -5.41 -16.64 -5.25
N ALA A 56 -6.24 -16.07 -6.13
CA ALA A 56 -5.78 -15.54 -7.43
C ALA A 56 -4.82 -14.36 -7.24
N VAL A 57 -5.17 -13.44 -6.31
CA VAL A 57 -4.30 -12.31 -5.95
C VAL A 57 -2.97 -12.85 -5.40
N TYR A 58 -3.00 -13.74 -4.40
CA TYR A 58 -1.79 -14.29 -3.79
C TYR A 58 -0.88 -14.95 -4.85
N ARG A 59 -1.46 -15.78 -5.72
CA ARG A 59 -0.71 -16.41 -6.82
C ARG A 59 -0.03 -15.36 -7.70
N SER A 60 -0.76 -14.30 -8.08
CA SER A 60 -0.19 -13.28 -8.95
C SER A 60 0.96 -12.52 -8.26
N ILE A 61 0.85 -12.30 -6.94
CA ILE A 61 1.89 -11.64 -6.16
C ILE A 61 3.15 -12.53 -6.10
N CYS A 62 2.99 -13.83 -5.86
CA CYS A 62 4.11 -14.80 -5.90
C CYS A 62 4.80 -14.77 -7.27
N GLU A 63 4.02 -14.95 -8.34
CA GLU A 63 4.53 -15.04 -9.69
C GLU A 63 5.14 -13.72 -10.20
N SER A 64 4.73 -12.58 -9.63
CA SER A 64 5.24 -11.26 -9.99
C SER A 64 6.52 -10.88 -9.26
N GLY A 65 6.94 -11.64 -8.25
CA GLY A 65 8.13 -11.32 -7.46
C GLY A 65 7.95 -10.13 -6.51
N VAL A 66 6.71 -9.75 -6.19
CA VAL A 66 6.40 -8.67 -5.24
C VAL A 66 6.86 -9.10 -3.84
N ASP A 67 7.50 -8.18 -3.12
CA ASP A 67 8.24 -8.53 -1.90
C ASP A 67 7.34 -8.86 -0.70
N ILE A 68 6.20 -8.19 -0.58
CA ILE A 68 5.32 -8.30 0.60
C ILE A 68 3.86 -8.29 0.14
N MET A 69 3.02 -9.13 0.73
CA MET A 69 1.56 -9.06 0.55
C MET A 69 0.88 -8.80 1.90
N GLU A 70 0.07 -7.75 1.96
CA GLU A 70 -0.72 -7.40 3.14
C GLU A 70 -2.13 -7.96 3.00
N PHE A 71 -2.45 -8.98 3.78
CA PHE A 71 -3.71 -9.72 3.68
C PHE A 71 -4.92 -8.96 4.22
N GLY A 72 -4.71 -8.06 5.17
CA GLY A 72 -5.84 -7.36 5.76
C GLY A 72 -5.51 -6.79 7.12
N LYS A 73 -6.53 -6.73 7.97
CA LYS A 73 -6.39 -6.23 9.34
C LYS A 73 -6.51 -7.39 10.34
N LYS A 74 -6.09 -7.15 11.58
CA LYS A 74 -6.29 -8.10 12.67
C LYS A 74 -7.08 -7.39 13.79
N LEU A 75 -8.37 -7.17 13.52
CA LEU A 75 -9.26 -6.49 14.47
C LEU A 75 -9.81 -7.46 15.51
N ALA A 76 -10.09 -6.94 16.69
CA ALA A 76 -10.79 -7.68 17.74
C ALA A 76 -12.24 -7.97 17.31
N VAL A 77 -12.69 -9.20 17.46
CA VAL A 77 -14.09 -9.58 17.23
C VAL A 77 -14.94 -9.01 18.37
N SER A 78 -16.10 -8.46 18.05
CA SER A 78 -17.04 -7.92 19.04
C SER A 78 -18.48 -8.12 18.56
N GLN A 79 -19.47 -7.71 19.34
CA GLN A 79 -20.87 -7.80 18.93
C GLN A 79 -21.17 -6.94 17.69
N GLU A 80 -20.45 -5.85 17.50
CA GLU A 80 -20.62 -4.95 16.35
C GLU A 80 -19.74 -5.33 15.18
N TYR A 81 -18.56 -5.91 15.46
CA TYR A 81 -17.53 -6.26 14.46
C TYR A 81 -17.40 -7.77 14.39
N THR A 82 -18.20 -8.39 13.50
CA THR A 82 -18.21 -9.84 13.29
C THR A 82 -17.69 -10.20 11.91
N ARG A 83 -17.21 -11.43 11.74
CA ARG A 83 -16.67 -11.94 10.48
C ARG A 83 -17.74 -11.98 9.38
N GLU A 84 -19.00 -12.24 9.76
CA GLU A 84 -20.13 -12.31 8.83
C GLU A 84 -20.42 -10.93 8.22
N LYS A 85 -20.27 -9.89 9.03
CA LYS A 85 -20.58 -8.51 8.62
C LYS A 85 -19.40 -7.85 7.89
N TYR A 86 -18.17 -8.09 8.36
CA TYR A 86 -16.98 -7.35 7.90
C TYR A 86 -15.94 -8.24 7.23
N GLY A 87 -16.30 -9.48 6.87
CA GLY A 87 -15.40 -10.38 6.15
C GLY A 87 -14.22 -10.89 6.98
N ILE A 88 -13.67 -12.04 6.60
CA ILE A 88 -12.60 -12.69 7.36
C ILE A 88 -11.28 -11.90 7.29
N TRP A 89 -11.07 -11.15 6.20
CA TRP A 89 -9.82 -10.41 5.98
C TRP A 89 -9.71 -9.13 6.82
N ASN A 90 -10.79 -8.78 7.54
CA ASN A 90 -10.75 -7.72 8.56
C ASN A 90 -10.24 -8.25 9.91
N PHE A 91 -10.13 -9.58 10.04
CA PHE A 91 -9.69 -10.25 11.28
C PHE A 91 -8.44 -11.10 11.07
N CYS A 92 -8.15 -11.51 9.86
CA CYS A 92 -6.93 -12.19 9.40
C CYS A 92 -6.43 -13.27 10.38
N ASP A 93 -7.26 -14.29 10.63
CA ASP A 93 -6.80 -15.44 11.41
C ASP A 93 -5.66 -16.14 10.67
N ASP A 94 -4.71 -16.63 11.43
CA ASP A 94 -3.53 -17.32 10.90
C ASP A 94 -3.92 -18.52 10.05
N ASP A 95 -4.99 -19.26 10.43
CA ASP A 95 -5.49 -20.39 9.64
C ASP A 95 -6.04 -19.97 8.26
N ASP A 96 -6.71 -18.81 8.18
CA ASP A 96 -7.23 -18.34 6.89
C ASP A 96 -6.06 -17.92 5.97
N ILE A 97 -5.07 -17.23 6.52
CA ILE A 97 -3.86 -16.84 5.78
C ILE A 97 -3.14 -18.11 5.30
N LYS A 98 -2.94 -19.08 6.19
CA LYS A 98 -2.25 -20.34 5.87
C LYS A 98 -2.93 -21.06 4.72
N ARG A 99 -4.29 -21.14 4.72
CA ARG A 99 -5.03 -21.79 3.62
C ARG A 99 -4.76 -21.13 2.27
N VAL A 100 -4.59 -19.79 2.25
CA VAL A 100 -4.25 -19.11 1.00
C VAL A 100 -2.81 -19.42 0.59
N ILE A 101 -1.87 -19.39 1.52
CA ILE A 101 -0.46 -19.74 1.24
C ILE A 101 -0.39 -21.17 0.67
N ASP A 102 -1.07 -22.12 1.31
CA ASP A 102 -1.07 -23.52 0.92
C ASP A 102 -1.80 -23.77 -0.42
N SER A 103 -2.58 -22.78 -0.92
CA SER A 103 -3.28 -22.92 -2.20
C SER A 103 -2.36 -22.79 -3.42
N HIS A 104 -1.13 -22.32 -3.25
CA HIS A 104 -0.21 -22.10 -4.36
C HIS A 104 1.22 -22.45 -3.97
N GLU A 105 1.73 -23.54 -4.54
CA GLU A 105 3.15 -23.91 -4.41
C GLU A 105 3.99 -23.03 -5.33
N SER A 106 4.96 -22.33 -4.77
CA SER A 106 5.84 -21.45 -5.51
C SER A 106 7.25 -21.51 -4.95
N GLU A 107 8.25 -21.39 -5.81
CA GLU A 107 9.65 -21.26 -5.39
C GLU A 107 9.89 -19.93 -4.66
N TYR A 108 9.05 -18.93 -4.94
CA TYR A 108 9.12 -17.63 -4.31
C TYR A 108 7.85 -17.39 -3.50
N ARG A 109 8.02 -16.97 -2.25
CA ARG A 109 6.94 -16.57 -1.36
C ARG A 109 7.19 -15.13 -0.91
N PRO A 110 6.23 -14.21 -1.13
CA PRO A 110 6.33 -12.86 -0.53
C PRO A 110 6.24 -12.96 0.98
N LYS A 111 6.82 -12.00 1.69
CA LYS A 111 6.54 -11.84 3.11
C LYS A 111 5.06 -11.53 3.29
N VAL A 112 4.49 -12.05 4.37
CA VAL A 112 3.08 -11.84 4.72
C VAL A 112 2.98 -10.73 5.76
N ALA A 113 2.14 -9.74 5.47
CA ALA A 113 1.88 -8.63 6.39
C ALA A 113 0.40 -8.56 6.78
N VAL A 114 0.14 -8.06 7.97
CA VAL A 114 -1.21 -7.66 8.44
C VAL A 114 -1.14 -6.31 9.12
N MET A 115 -2.24 -5.54 9.06
CA MET A 115 -2.31 -4.23 9.69
C MET A 115 -3.00 -4.29 11.05
N PHE A 116 -2.41 -3.64 12.03
CA PHE A 116 -2.95 -3.44 13.37
C PHE A 116 -3.35 -1.98 13.53
N ASP A 117 -4.64 -1.72 13.67
CA ASP A 117 -5.15 -0.38 14.00
C ASP A 117 -5.03 -0.19 15.51
N VAL A 118 -4.30 0.83 15.96
CA VAL A 118 -4.14 1.13 17.38
C VAL A 118 -5.52 1.26 18.05
N GLY A 119 -5.70 0.59 19.16
CA GLY A 119 -6.95 0.59 19.93
C GLY A 119 -8.01 -0.40 19.44
N ARG A 120 -7.75 -1.14 18.34
CA ARG A 120 -8.74 -2.06 17.75
C ARG A 120 -8.25 -3.50 17.62
N VAL A 121 -7.01 -3.79 17.98
CA VAL A 121 -6.42 -5.12 17.86
C VAL A 121 -6.62 -5.93 19.15
N ASP A 122 -6.83 -7.23 19.00
CA ASP A 122 -6.86 -8.16 20.16
C ASP A 122 -5.47 -8.78 20.32
N LEU A 123 -4.70 -8.24 21.26
CA LEU A 123 -3.35 -8.70 21.53
C LEU A 123 -3.30 -10.13 22.12
N SER A 124 -4.41 -10.62 22.66
CA SER A 124 -4.45 -11.98 23.23
C SER A 124 -4.36 -13.07 22.16
N THR A 125 -4.61 -12.72 20.89
CA THR A 125 -4.53 -13.64 19.75
C THR A 125 -3.13 -13.67 19.11
N LEU A 126 -2.22 -12.81 19.58
CA LEU A 126 -0.86 -12.75 19.04
C LEU A 126 -0.03 -13.92 19.54
N ILE A 127 0.62 -14.60 18.61
CA ILE A 127 1.56 -15.69 18.88
C ILE A 127 2.95 -15.28 18.37
N PRO A 128 4.02 -15.97 18.81
CA PRO A 128 5.36 -15.69 18.25
C PRO A 128 5.41 -15.85 16.73
N CYS A 129 6.19 -15.00 16.08
CA CYS A 129 6.31 -14.94 14.61
C CYS A 129 6.69 -16.30 14.02
N ASP A 130 7.54 -17.07 14.70
CA ASP A 130 7.98 -18.39 14.23
C ASP A 130 6.87 -19.45 14.24
N GLN A 131 5.71 -19.14 14.84
CA GLN A 131 4.53 -20.00 14.90
C GLN A 131 3.40 -19.51 14.00
N SER A 132 3.55 -18.31 13.42
CA SER A 132 2.53 -17.62 12.61
C SER A 132 2.91 -17.66 11.12
N PRO A 133 1.95 -17.66 10.20
CA PRO A 133 2.26 -17.45 8.79
C PRO A 133 2.61 -15.98 8.47
N VAL A 134 2.44 -15.06 9.44
CA VAL A 134 2.68 -13.62 9.28
C VAL A 134 4.14 -13.32 9.59
N ASP A 135 4.79 -12.54 8.73
CA ASP A 135 6.19 -12.11 8.89
C ASP A 135 6.29 -10.67 9.41
N MET A 136 5.28 -9.83 9.11
CA MET A 136 5.35 -8.39 9.34
C MET A 136 4.04 -7.86 9.93
N ILE A 137 4.14 -7.03 10.97
CA ILE A 137 2.98 -6.33 11.53
C ILE A 137 3.13 -4.83 11.24
N ARG A 138 2.10 -4.26 10.62
CA ARG A 138 2.05 -2.85 10.23
C ARG A 138 1.12 -2.11 11.18
N THR A 139 1.72 -1.33 12.07
CA THR A 139 0.96 -0.58 13.10
C THR A 139 0.49 0.76 12.52
N ALA A 140 -0.82 0.95 12.42
CA ALA A 140 -1.44 2.20 11.95
C ALA A 140 -1.91 3.01 13.14
N CYS A 141 -1.47 4.27 13.23
CA CYS A 141 -1.86 5.19 14.31
C CYS A 141 -1.94 6.62 13.80
N TYR A 142 -2.65 7.45 14.52
CA TYR A 142 -2.64 8.91 14.32
C TYR A 142 -1.58 9.53 15.24
N VAL A 143 -1.17 10.77 14.93
CA VAL A 143 -0.17 11.50 15.74
C VAL A 143 -0.54 11.52 17.23
N PRO A 144 -1.79 11.82 17.65
CA PRO A 144 -2.11 11.83 19.09
C PRO A 144 -2.04 10.46 19.78
N ASP A 145 -1.95 9.35 19.02
CA ASP A 145 -1.86 8.00 19.60
C ASP A 145 -0.49 7.38 19.37
N ILE A 146 0.53 8.19 19.10
CA ILE A 146 1.86 7.68 18.74
C ILE A 146 2.46 6.82 19.87
N ASP A 147 2.25 7.19 21.13
CA ASP A 147 2.70 6.44 22.30
C ASP A 147 2.15 5.00 22.30
N LYS A 148 0.87 4.86 21.96
CA LYS A 148 0.21 3.54 21.85
C LYS A 148 0.74 2.75 20.66
N GLY A 149 1.01 3.45 19.55
CA GLY A 149 1.64 2.85 18.36
C GLY A 149 3.01 2.29 18.68
N ILE A 150 3.81 3.06 19.39
CA ILE A 150 5.15 2.66 19.86
C ILE A 150 5.06 1.43 20.77
N ASP A 151 4.13 1.44 21.75
CA ASP A 151 3.94 0.29 22.65
C ASP A 151 3.60 -0.98 21.84
N LEU A 152 2.70 -0.85 20.87
CA LEU A 152 2.29 -1.97 20.01
C LEU A 152 3.46 -2.49 19.17
N VAL A 153 4.26 -1.60 18.60
CA VAL A 153 5.47 -1.96 17.83
C VAL A 153 6.45 -2.75 18.71
N LYS A 154 6.71 -2.27 19.93
CA LYS A 154 7.61 -2.96 20.87
C LYS A 154 7.12 -4.38 21.16
N ARG A 155 5.83 -4.51 21.51
CA ARG A 155 5.22 -5.83 21.82
C ARG A 155 5.30 -6.80 20.65
N THR A 156 5.04 -6.32 19.43
CA THR A 156 5.10 -7.18 18.24
C THR A 156 6.55 -7.52 17.87
N LYS A 157 7.48 -6.59 18.07
CA LYS A 157 8.91 -6.85 17.88
C LYS A 157 9.44 -7.91 18.86
N ASP A 158 9.00 -7.86 20.13
CA ASP A 158 9.36 -8.84 21.16
C ASP A 158 8.91 -10.26 20.77
N LEU A 159 7.85 -10.38 19.96
CA LEU A 159 7.36 -11.66 19.42
C LEU A 159 8.09 -12.08 18.13
N GLY A 160 9.05 -11.29 17.65
CA GLY A 160 9.90 -11.65 16.52
C GLY A 160 9.45 -11.11 15.17
N TYR A 161 8.37 -10.34 15.10
CA TYR A 161 7.86 -9.80 13.83
C TYR A 161 8.75 -8.69 13.29
N GLN A 162 8.77 -8.57 11.97
CA GLN A 162 9.19 -7.32 11.34
C GLN A 162 8.07 -6.28 11.57
N THR A 163 8.44 -5.02 11.84
CA THR A 163 7.45 -4.03 12.29
C THR A 163 7.53 -2.76 11.47
N THR A 164 6.36 -2.15 11.29
CA THR A 164 6.29 -0.78 10.73
C THR A 164 5.43 0.09 11.65
N ILE A 165 5.68 1.40 11.60
CA ILE A 165 4.75 2.37 12.16
C ILE A 165 4.26 3.27 11.01
N ASN A 166 2.94 3.32 10.84
CA ASN A 166 2.28 4.01 9.73
C ASN A 166 1.51 5.19 10.32
N ILE A 167 2.10 6.39 10.22
CA ILE A 167 1.44 7.60 10.78
C ILE A 167 0.40 8.09 9.77
N MET A 168 -0.88 8.01 10.17
CA MET A 168 -2.01 8.35 9.31
C MET A 168 -2.35 9.83 9.41
N ALA A 169 -2.94 10.36 8.32
CA ALA A 169 -3.51 11.71 8.24
C ALA A 169 -2.51 12.82 8.61
N VAL A 170 -1.25 12.66 8.21
CA VAL A 170 -0.18 13.61 8.57
C VAL A 170 -0.50 15.03 8.12
N SER A 171 -1.21 15.20 6.98
CA SER A 171 -1.59 16.53 6.48
C SER A 171 -2.64 17.24 7.33
N ALA A 172 -3.29 16.52 8.25
CA ALA A 172 -4.25 17.11 9.19
C ALA A 172 -3.63 17.29 10.58
N ALA A 173 -2.41 16.82 10.80
CA ALA A 173 -1.73 16.96 12.10
C ALA A 173 -1.13 18.35 12.24
N ILE A 174 -1.02 18.82 13.48
CA ILE A 174 -0.23 20.01 13.80
C ILE A 174 1.24 19.62 13.62
N GLU A 175 1.99 20.43 12.89
CA GLU A 175 3.38 20.09 12.53
C GLU A 175 4.27 19.85 13.75
N SER A 176 4.15 20.68 14.80
CA SER A 176 4.93 20.48 16.04
C SER A 176 4.67 19.10 16.68
N ASP A 177 3.41 18.66 16.64
CA ASP A 177 3.02 17.37 17.23
C ASP A 177 3.53 16.21 16.36
N LEU A 178 3.51 16.39 15.04
CA LEU A 178 4.12 15.42 14.12
C LEU A 178 5.62 15.31 14.35
N ILE A 179 6.31 16.43 14.52
CA ILE A 179 7.76 16.46 14.80
C ILE A 179 8.03 15.67 16.10
N GLU A 180 7.30 15.96 17.16
CA GLU A 180 7.45 15.26 18.45
C GLU A 180 7.22 13.75 18.28
N ALA A 181 6.20 13.36 17.50
CA ALA A 181 5.91 11.95 17.23
C ALA A 181 7.07 11.28 16.46
N LEU A 182 7.63 11.96 15.45
CA LEU A 182 8.77 11.44 14.69
C LEU A 182 9.99 11.23 15.59
N GLU A 183 10.28 12.19 16.47
CA GLU A 183 11.40 12.10 17.41
C GLU A 183 11.20 10.92 18.38
N GLN A 184 9.98 10.70 18.88
CA GLN A 184 9.68 9.54 19.71
C GLN A 184 9.90 8.22 18.95
N VAL A 185 9.47 8.13 17.69
CA VAL A 185 9.70 6.94 16.84
C VAL A 185 11.20 6.73 16.60
N ASN A 186 11.96 7.80 16.44
CA ASN A 186 13.42 7.70 16.22
C ASN A 186 14.14 7.05 17.40
N GLU A 187 13.64 7.26 18.62
CA GLU A 187 14.26 6.73 19.84
C GLU A 187 14.10 5.20 20.01
N ILE A 188 13.19 4.56 19.26
CA ILE A 188 12.91 3.13 19.43
C ILE A 188 13.51 2.32 18.27
N PRO A 189 14.45 1.40 18.54
CA PRO A 189 15.01 0.55 17.48
C PRO A 189 14.00 -0.50 16.95
N GLU A 190 12.93 -0.73 17.67
CA GLU A 190 11.94 -1.76 17.37
C GLU A 190 11.14 -1.49 16.08
N ALA A 191 11.00 -0.23 15.66
CA ALA A 191 10.31 0.10 14.40
C ALA A 191 11.32 -0.04 13.23
N ASP A 192 11.16 -1.11 12.43
CA ASP A 192 12.03 -1.36 11.28
C ASP A 192 11.78 -0.36 10.16
N PHE A 193 10.52 0.07 9.98
CA PHE A 193 10.14 1.03 8.93
C PHE A 193 9.19 2.08 9.50
N LEU A 194 9.34 3.30 9.01
CA LEU A 194 8.45 4.42 9.31
C LEU A 194 7.77 4.86 8.00
N TYR A 195 6.43 4.80 7.98
CA TYR A 195 5.65 5.09 6.78
C TYR A 195 5.10 6.50 6.76
N LEU A 196 5.33 7.19 5.66
CA LEU A 196 4.56 8.39 5.30
C LEU A 196 3.29 7.95 4.57
N VAL A 197 2.13 8.34 5.08
CA VAL A 197 0.83 7.92 4.52
C VAL A 197 0.06 9.14 4.04
N ASP A 198 -0.16 9.25 2.72
CA ASP A 198 -1.09 10.22 2.15
C ASP A 198 -2.52 9.69 2.29
N SER A 199 -3.06 9.79 3.52
CA SER A 199 -4.37 9.21 3.88
C SER A 199 -5.54 9.80 3.10
N PHE A 200 -5.41 11.03 2.61
CA PHE A 200 -6.50 11.72 1.91
C PHE A 200 -6.29 11.73 0.39
N GLY A 201 -5.16 11.19 -0.10
CA GLY A 201 -4.81 11.22 -1.50
C GLY A 201 -4.75 12.65 -2.03
N ALA A 202 -4.27 13.57 -1.20
CA ALA A 202 -4.34 15.01 -1.43
C ALA A 202 -2.96 15.65 -1.63
N PHE A 203 -1.88 14.90 -1.50
CA PHE A 203 -0.53 15.45 -1.67
C PHE A 203 -0.25 15.80 -3.13
N TYR A 204 0.44 16.88 -3.33
CA TYR A 204 1.21 17.18 -4.53
C TYR A 204 2.67 16.73 -4.31
N SER A 205 3.44 16.63 -5.39
CA SER A 205 4.82 16.11 -5.30
C SER A 205 5.70 16.89 -4.32
N GLU A 206 5.55 18.23 -4.29
CA GLU A 206 6.31 19.07 -3.35
C GLU A 206 5.96 18.79 -1.88
N GLN A 207 4.73 18.34 -1.60
CA GLN A 207 4.34 17.93 -0.24
C GLN A 207 4.94 16.57 0.11
N VAL A 208 5.03 15.64 -0.86
CA VAL A 208 5.73 14.37 -0.65
C VAL A 208 7.19 14.65 -0.22
N THR A 209 7.91 15.47 -0.99
CA THR A 209 9.28 15.85 -0.67
C THR A 209 9.37 16.52 0.70
N TYR A 210 8.48 17.49 0.97
CA TYR A 210 8.45 18.22 2.25
C TYR A 210 8.32 17.27 3.45
N TYR A 211 7.33 16.36 3.41
CA TYR A 211 7.12 15.44 4.53
C TYR A 211 8.25 14.42 4.64
N LEU A 212 8.79 13.93 3.52
CA LEU A 212 9.94 13.00 3.56
C LEU A 212 11.18 13.68 4.16
N ASP A 213 11.42 14.95 3.83
CA ASP A 213 12.51 15.71 4.44
C ASP A 213 12.30 15.91 5.94
N LEU A 214 11.04 16.18 6.35
CA LEU A 214 10.69 16.29 7.76
C LEU A 214 10.95 14.97 8.51
N TYR A 215 10.52 13.86 7.91
CA TYR A 215 10.75 12.51 8.47
C TYR A 215 12.24 12.21 8.63
N ARG A 216 13.05 12.48 7.59
CA ARG A 216 14.50 12.26 7.66
C ARG A 216 15.18 13.14 8.69
N LYS A 217 14.73 14.38 8.82
CA LYS A 217 15.31 15.33 9.77
C LYS A 217 15.04 14.90 11.22
N HIS A 218 13.84 14.40 11.50
CA HIS A 218 13.41 14.13 12.88
C HIS A 218 13.42 12.63 13.25
N ALA A 219 13.53 11.74 12.23
CA ALA A 219 13.70 10.30 12.46
C ALA A 219 14.79 9.74 11.53
N PRO A 220 16.05 10.28 11.60
CA PRO A 220 17.10 9.92 10.64
C PRO A 220 17.54 8.47 10.69
N GLY A 221 17.25 7.75 11.77
CA GLY A 221 17.60 6.34 11.93
C GLY A 221 16.63 5.37 11.27
N LYS A 222 15.55 5.85 10.64
CA LYS A 222 14.47 4.98 10.16
C LYS A 222 14.52 4.80 8.65
N GLU A 223 14.28 3.56 8.21
CA GLU A 223 14.02 3.28 6.80
C GLU A 223 12.58 3.69 6.48
N LEU A 224 12.40 4.43 5.37
CA LEU A 224 11.09 5.03 5.07
C LEU A 224 10.27 4.18 4.10
N GLY A 225 8.96 4.15 4.35
CA GLY A 225 7.96 3.62 3.43
C GLY A 225 6.98 4.71 2.99
N PHE A 226 6.27 4.46 1.90
CA PHE A 226 5.29 5.40 1.36
C PHE A 226 4.02 4.68 0.92
N HIS A 227 2.87 5.22 1.36
CA HIS A 227 1.54 4.74 0.96
C HIS A 227 0.73 5.92 0.44
N ALA A 228 0.25 5.84 -0.81
CA ALA A 228 -0.47 6.94 -1.46
C ALA A 228 -1.87 6.55 -1.89
N HIS A 229 -2.88 7.26 -1.36
CA HIS A 229 -4.22 7.23 -1.95
C HIS A 229 -4.28 8.10 -3.22
N ASN A 230 -5.30 7.88 -4.04
CA ASN A 230 -5.37 8.38 -5.42
C ASN A 230 -6.47 9.42 -5.63
N ASN A 231 -6.91 10.12 -4.57
CA ASN A 231 -8.08 10.99 -4.64
C ASN A 231 -7.91 12.16 -5.61
N GLN A 232 -6.67 12.62 -5.82
CA GLN A 232 -6.37 13.63 -6.84
C GLN A 232 -5.78 13.02 -8.12
N GLN A 233 -5.84 11.70 -8.30
CA GLN A 233 -5.24 10.97 -9.43
C GLN A 233 -3.71 11.11 -9.45
N LEU A 234 -3.09 11.35 -8.30
CA LEU A 234 -1.63 11.53 -8.19
C LEU A 234 -0.95 10.38 -7.43
N GLY A 235 -1.68 9.34 -7.06
CA GLY A 235 -1.11 8.24 -6.26
C GLY A 235 0.15 7.64 -6.87
N PHE A 236 0.12 7.32 -8.17
CA PHE A 236 1.30 6.79 -8.87
C PHE A 236 2.40 7.85 -8.99
N SER A 237 2.06 9.08 -9.37
CA SER A 237 3.02 10.17 -9.51
C SER A 237 3.72 10.48 -8.18
N ASN A 238 2.96 10.50 -7.09
CA ASN A 238 3.51 10.75 -5.75
C ASN A 238 4.39 9.58 -5.28
N THR A 239 4.06 8.35 -5.67
CA THR A 239 4.92 7.18 -5.42
C THR A 239 6.23 7.31 -6.19
N GLN A 240 6.19 7.79 -7.46
CA GLN A 240 7.41 8.08 -8.22
C GLN A 240 8.25 9.17 -7.51
N GLN A 241 7.59 10.22 -6.98
CA GLN A 241 8.31 11.26 -6.23
C GLN A 241 8.99 10.68 -4.98
N ALA A 242 8.28 9.82 -4.25
CA ALA A 242 8.88 9.15 -3.09
C ALA A 242 10.11 8.32 -3.47
N ILE A 243 10.08 7.63 -4.64
CA ILE A 243 11.26 6.91 -5.17
C ILE A 243 12.40 7.88 -5.46
N ILE A 244 12.11 9.01 -6.11
CA ILE A 244 13.10 10.06 -6.41
C ILE A 244 13.74 10.56 -5.09
N ASP A 245 12.91 10.74 -4.08
CA ASP A 245 13.34 11.18 -2.76
C ASP A 245 13.93 10.05 -1.90
N GLY A 246 14.18 8.86 -2.48
CA GLY A 246 14.97 7.82 -1.82
C GLY A 246 14.19 6.85 -0.93
N VAL A 247 12.88 6.80 -1.03
CA VAL A 247 12.07 5.81 -0.29
C VAL A 247 12.22 4.45 -0.96
N ASN A 248 12.38 3.40 -0.17
CA ASN A 248 12.63 2.04 -0.67
C ASN A 248 11.49 1.05 -0.40
N LEU A 249 10.47 1.39 0.38
CA LEU A 249 9.33 0.50 0.62
C LEU A 249 8.05 1.19 0.15
N LEU A 250 7.42 0.61 -0.88
CA LEU A 250 6.34 1.28 -1.64
C LEU A 250 5.09 0.42 -1.65
N ASP A 251 3.97 1.00 -1.23
CA ASP A 251 2.68 0.33 -1.24
C ASP A 251 1.96 0.56 -2.57
N ALA A 252 1.28 -0.48 -3.05
CA ALA A 252 0.42 -0.39 -4.24
C ALA A 252 -0.68 -1.45 -4.16
N THR A 253 -1.71 -1.31 -5.01
CA THR A 253 -2.79 -2.29 -5.10
C THR A 253 -3.05 -2.65 -6.57
N ILE A 254 -3.45 -3.89 -6.81
CA ILE A 254 -3.82 -4.34 -8.17
C ILE A 254 -5.00 -3.50 -8.65
N ASN A 255 -4.86 -2.95 -9.86
CA ASN A 255 -5.86 -2.07 -10.48
C ASN A 255 -6.16 -0.82 -9.62
N GLY A 256 -5.29 -0.49 -8.68
CA GLY A 256 -5.44 0.66 -7.81
C GLY A 256 -6.63 0.58 -6.84
N ILE A 257 -7.20 -0.61 -6.58
CA ILE A 257 -8.38 -0.69 -5.71
C ILE A 257 -8.09 -0.25 -4.29
N GLY A 258 -9.06 0.41 -3.66
CA GLY A 258 -8.91 0.88 -2.28
C GLY A 258 -9.93 1.93 -1.92
N ARG A 259 -9.83 2.43 -0.72
CA ARG A 259 -10.75 3.45 -0.19
C ARG A 259 -10.79 4.69 -1.11
N GLY A 260 -11.98 5.23 -1.31
CA GLY A 260 -12.18 6.45 -2.10
C GLY A 260 -11.87 6.22 -3.57
N ALA A 261 -10.89 6.94 -4.10
CA ALA A 261 -10.45 6.81 -5.49
C ALA A 261 -9.33 5.77 -5.66
N GLY A 262 -9.05 5.00 -4.59
CA GLY A 262 -8.05 3.93 -4.63
C GLY A 262 -6.65 4.38 -4.24
N ASN A 263 -5.66 3.66 -4.75
CA ASN A 263 -4.25 3.77 -4.36
C ASN A 263 -3.34 3.86 -5.60
N CYS A 264 -2.04 3.88 -5.38
CA CYS A 264 -1.06 3.65 -6.44
C CYS A 264 -1.33 2.29 -7.10
N ASN A 265 -1.39 2.25 -8.42
CA ASN A 265 -1.63 1.00 -9.17
C ASN A 265 -0.37 0.14 -9.19
N LEU A 266 -0.50 -1.12 -8.75
CA LEU A 266 0.62 -2.07 -8.70
C LEU A 266 1.21 -2.31 -10.10
N GLU A 267 0.36 -2.52 -11.10
CA GLU A 267 0.81 -2.77 -12.48
C GLU A 267 1.58 -1.59 -13.08
N LEU A 268 1.21 -0.37 -12.72
CA LEU A 268 1.96 0.81 -13.17
C LEU A 268 3.32 0.89 -12.45
N LEU A 269 3.32 0.62 -11.14
CA LEU A 269 4.55 0.68 -10.34
C LEU A 269 5.55 -0.39 -10.81
N LEU A 270 5.13 -1.64 -10.99
CA LEU A 270 6.02 -2.72 -11.45
C LEU A 270 6.59 -2.43 -12.84
N ASN A 271 5.79 -1.86 -13.76
CA ASN A 271 6.27 -1.46 -15.08
C ASN A 271 7.28 -0.31 -15.02
N PHE A 272 7.08 0.62 -14.08
CA PHE A 272 7.99 1.76 -13.89
C PHE A 272 9.34 1.30 -13.37
N LEU A 273 9.33 0.38 -12.38
CA LEU A 273 10.54 -0.15 -11.77
C LEU A 273 11.25 -1.09 -12.76
N LYS A 274 12.48 -0.76 -13.16
CA LYS A 274 13.26 -1.58 -14.10
C LYS A 274 14.08 -2.64 -13.37
N ASN A 275 13.49 -3.25 -12.32
CA ASN A 275 14.11 -4.31 -11.54
C ASN A 275 13.69 -5.66 -12.11
N PRO A 276 14.65 -6.49 -12.59
CA PRO A 276 14.32 -7.76 -13.26
C PRO A 276 13.66 -8.81 -12.35
N LYS A 277 13.61 -8.59 -11.03
CA LYS A 277 12.89 -9.49 -10.15
C LYS A 277 11.37 -9.41 -10.34
N PHE A 278 10.86 -8.28 -10.89
CA PHE A 278 9.42 -8.08 -11.05
C PHE A 278 8.94 -8.49 -12.44
N ASP A 279 7.86 -9.27 -12.47
CA ASP A 279 7.13 -9.62 -13.70
C ASP A 279 5.68 -9.14 -13.56
N VAL A 280 5.29 -8.16 -14.33
CA VAL A 280 3.94 -7.58 -14.26
C VAL A 280 2.86 -8.46 -14.92
N ARG A 281 3.25 -9.45 -15.75
CA ARG A 281 2.28 -10.25 -16.53
C ARG A 281 1.25 -11.00 -15.65
N PRO A 282 1.64 -11.61 -14.52
CA PRO A 282 0.65 -12.24 -13.64
C PRO A 282 -0.36 -11.24 -13.06
N VAL A 283 0.07 -9.99 -12.80
CA VAL A 283 -0.84 -8.93 -12.32
C VAL A 283 -1.86 -8.59 -13.41
N TYR A 284 -1.42 -8.42 -14.67
CA TYR A 284 -2.36 -8.17 -15.78
C TYR A 284 -3.33 -9.33 -15.95
N LYS A 285 -2.86 -10.56 -15.75
CA LYS A 285 -3.75 -11.74 -15.87
C LYS A 285 -4.86 -11.68 -14.81
N VAL A 286 -4.52 -11.41 -13.55
CA VAL A 286 -5.56 -11.34 -12.50
C VAL A 286 -6.49 -10.14 -12.72
N ILE A 287 -5.99 -9.03 -13.25
CA ILE A 287 -6.86 -7.90 -13.62
C ILE A 287 -7.88 -8.37 -14.67
N GLN A 288 -7.44 -9.07 -15.69
CA GLN A 288 -8.31 -9.55 -16.76
C GLN A 288 -9.32 -10.57 -16.24
N ASP A 289 -8.90 -11.52 -15.45
CA ASP A 289 -9.71 -12.66 -15.02
C ASP A 289 -10.69 -12.28 -13.88
N GLU A 290 -10.26 -11.44 -12.95
CA GLU A 290 -11.01 -11.16 -11.71
C GLU A 290 -11.59 -9.74 -11.66
N PHE A 291 -10.92 -8.76 -12.13
CA PHE A 291 -11.38 -7.37 -12.08
C PHE A 291 -12.26 -6.99 -13.26
N UNK A 292 -11.96 -7.58 -14.19
CA UNK A 292 -12.70 -7.33 -15.35
C UNK A 292 -14.14 -7.81 -15.20
N UNK A 293 -14.30 -8.80 -14.47
CA UNK A 293 -15.55 -9.29 -14.11
C UNK A 293 -16.20 -8.38 -13.09
N UNK A 294 -15.42 -7.89 -12.36
CA UNK A 294 -15.82 -6.93 -11.40
C UNK A 294 -16.06 -5.57 -11.97
N UNK A 295 -15.47 -5.37 -12.94
CA UNK A 295 -15.64 -4.11 -13.62
C UNK A 295 -16.95 -4.08 -14.36
N UNK A 296 -17.25 -5.22 -14.76
CA UNK A 296 -18.50 -5.37 -15.39
C UNK A 296 -19.65 -5.24 -14.39
N UNK A 297 -19.34 -5.74 -13.48
CA UNK A 297 -20.24 -5.62 -12.40
C UNK A 297 -20.25 -4.23 -11.81
N UNK A 298 -19.19 -3.73 -11.76
CA UNK A 298 -19.04 -2.40 -11.28
C UNK A 298 -19.48 -1.38 -12.28
N UNK A 299 -19.31 -1.76 -13.32
CA UNK A 299 -19.78 -0.91 -14.38
C UNK A 299 -21.29 -0.90 -14.40
N UNK A 300 -21.70 -2.01 -14.15
CA UNK A 300 -23.09 -2.15 -14.02
C UNK A 300 -23.61 -1.41 -12.81
N UNK A 301 -22.85 -1.47 -11.95
CA UNK A 301 -23.19 -0.78 -10.79
C UNK A 301 -22.93 0.70 -10.88
N UNK A 302 -22.03 0.95 -11.49
CA UNK A 302 -21.69 2.32 -11.72
C UNK A 302 -22.64 2.95 -12.70
N UNK A 303 -23.02 2.13 -13.44
CA UNK A 303 -24.01 2.57 -14.34
C UNK A 303 -25.36 2.71 -13.65
N UNK A 304 -25.47 1.88 -12.93
CA UNK A 304 -26.62 1.95 -12.10
C UNK A 304 -26.57 3.13 -11.19
N UNK A 305 -25.50 3.33 -10.76
CA UNK A 305 -25.34 4.43 -9.88
C UNK A 305 -25.34 5.72 -10.61
N UNK A 306 -24.89 5.63 -11.62
CA UNK A 306 -24.89 6.79 -12.40
C UNK A 306 -26.29 7.08 -12.89
N UNK A 307 -26.89 6.06 -13.10
CA UNK A 307 -28.23 6.19 -13.47
C UNK A 307 -29.09 6.65 -12.32
N UNK A 308 -28.72 6.21 -11.39
CA UNK A 308 -29.38 6.62 -10.21
C UNK A 308 -29.07 8.04 -9.86
N UNK A 309 -28.02 8.34 -10.07
CA UNK A 309 -27.61 9.67 -9.83
C UNK A 309 -28.17 10.60 -10.84
N UNK A 310 -28.25 10.10 -11.81
CA UNK A 310 -28.85 10.89 -12.82
C UNK A 310 -30.34 11.00 -12.62
N UNK A 311 -30.78 10.04 -12.21
CA UNK A 311 -32.16 10.03 -11.89
C UNK A 311 -32.47 10.92 -10.74
N UNK A 312 -31.59 10.90 -9.97
CA UNK A 312 -31.75 11.74 -8.86
C UNK A 312 -31.52 13.16 -9.19
N UNK A 313 -30.78 13.30 -9.98
CA UNK A 313 -30.53 14.62 -10.42
C UNK A 313 -31.62 15.13 -11.28
N UNK A 314 -32.16 14.28 -11.82
CA UNK A 314 -33.29 14.64 -12.62
C UNK A 314 -34.51 14.89 -11.78
N UNK A 315 -34.51 14.21 -10.93
CA UNK A 315 -35.57 14.40 -10.04
C UNK A 315 -35.44 15.71 -9.29
N UNK A 316 -34.34 16.01 -9.09
CA UNK A 316 -34.14 17.20 -8.41
C UNK A 316 -34.27 18.40 -9.26
N UNK A 317 -34.19 18.15 -10.27
CA UNK A 317 -34.42 19.20 -11.16
C UNK A 317 -35.86 19.43 -11.47
N UNK A 318 -36.48 18.63 -11.24
CA UNK A 318 -37.86 18.75 -11.46
C UNK A 318 -38.60 19.42 -10.37
N VAL A 319 -38.09 19.75 -9.29
CA VAL A 319 -38.80 20.36 -8.14
C VAL A 319 -38.46 21.84 -7.95
N ARG A 320 -37.93 22.48 -8.93
CA ARG A 320 -37.72 23.94 -8.83
C ARG A 320 -38.52 24.73 -9.85
#